data_6e704c8b6a950f5ee12f6438fdacf15a
#
_entry.id   6e704c8b6a950f5ee12f6438fdacf15a
#
_cell.length_a   1.000
_cell.length_b   1.000
_cell.length_c   1.000
_cell.angle_alpha   90.00
_cell.angle_beta   90.00
_cell.angle_gamma   90.00
#
_symmetry.space_group_name_H-M   'P 1'
#
loop_
_entity.id
_entity.type
_entity.pdbx_description
1 polymer ?
#
loop_
_entity_poly.entity_id
_entity_poly.type
_entity_poly.pdbx_seq_one_letter_code
_entity_poly.pdbx_strand_id
1 'polypeptide(L)'
;KKNIGLYEFIEGRKLESFELNQQHIIEAANFIKRLNSRADRFQTLSVASEGCFSVKQHFLIIENRLNRLGALSVESDLERQMNSFVSEIGSTWGKIKDDISIKSSSIREELNDDDRCVSPSDFGFHNALLKNSGDICFIDFEYSGWDDPAKMISDFFLQPAIPVPFKYFDDFVSVSLDYSKNKAELAERAHLLFPVFKIKWCCLMLNEFLPDSAKRRQFASPTFDPEQRKRLQLKKAQQFFHSRKA
;
A
#
# COMPACT_ATOMS: atom_id res chain seq x y z
N LYS A 1 25.37 -17.83 13.92
CA LYS A 1 25.41 -16.49 14.56
C LYS A 1 23.97 -16.02 14.66
N LYS A 2 23.51 -15.64 15.86
CA LYS A 2 22.20 -14.98 16.03
C LYS A 2 22.40 -13.51 15.66
N ASN A 3 21.63 -12.99 14.71
CA ASN A 3 21.59 -11.56 14.45
C ASN A 3 20.73 -10.92 15.54
N ILE A 4 21.32 -10.05 16.35
CA ILE A 4 20.64 -9.33 17.43
C ILE A 4 20.67 -7.85 17.04
N GLY A 5 19.50 -7.21 16.97
CA GLY A 5 19.34 -5.78 16.83
C GLY A 5 19.10 -5.13 18.19
N LEU A 6 19.72 -3.98 18.43
CA LEU A 6 19.43 -3.12 19.58
C LEU A 6 18.78 -1.84 19.05
N TYR A 7 17.58 -1.55 19.57
CA TYR A 7 16.80 -0.38 19.14
C TYR A 7 16.48 0.49 20.36
N GLU A 8 16.36 1.80 20.13
CA GLU A 8 15.85 2.72 21.13
C GLU A 8 14.38 2.37 21.45
N PHE A 9 14.03 2.36 22.76
CA PHE A 9 12.65 2.22 23.17
C PHE A 9 11.94 3.57 23.03
N ILE A 10 10.85 3.58 22.25
CA ILE A 10 10.05 4.77 22.01
C ILE A 10 8.78 4.70 22.86
N GLU A 11 8.64 5.60 23.82
CA GLU A 11 7.39 5.77 24.56
C GLU A 11 6.32 6.36 23.65
N GLY A 12 5.16 5.66 23.59
CA GLY A 12 4.03 6.07 22.78
C GLY A 12 2.96 5.01 22.77
N ARG A 13 1.81 5.35 22.22
CA ARG A 13 0.69 4.43 22.00
C ARG A 13 0.33 4.35 20.53
N LYS A 14 -0.34 3.30 20.12
CA LYS A 14 -0.92 3.21 18.79
C LYS A 14 -2.06 4.22 18.62
N LEU A 15 -2.18 4.74 17.41
CA LEU A 15 -3.30 5.59 17.01
C LEU A 15 -4.51 4.70 16.69
N GLU A 16 -5.71 5.23 16.98
CA GLU A 16 -6.97 4.65 16.54
C GLU A 16 -7.51 5.43 15.35
N SER A 17 -8.24 4.77 14.45
CA SER A 17 -8.71 5.40 13.20
C SER A 17 -9.59 6.62 13.42
N PHE A 18 -10.36 6.66 14.52
CA PHE A 18 -11.25 7.79 14.84
C PHE A 18 -10.49 9.02 15.37
N GLU A 19 -9.22 8.86 15.77
CA GLU A 19 -8.37 9.97 16.25
C GLU A 19 -7.70 10.71 15.10
N LEU A 20 -7.69 10.13 13.89
CA LEU A 20 -7.01 10.72 12.73
C LEU A 20 -7.63 12.07 12.38
N ASN A 21 -6.77 13.07 12.26
CA ASN A 21 -7.12 14.42 11.88
C ASN A 21 -6.12 14.96 10.85
N GLN A 22 -6.40 16.14 10.30
CA GLN A 22 -5.56 16.76 9.27
C GLN A 22 -4.12 16.98 9.72
N GLN A 23 -3.88 17.33 10.98
CA GLN A 23 -2.52 17.52 11.48
C GLN A 23 -1.70 16.24 11.40
N HIS A 24 -2.26 15.10 11.81
CA HIS A 24 -1.59 13.80 11.70
C HIS A 24 -1.21 13.47 10.25
N ILE A 25 -2.10 13.80 9.30
CA ILE A 25 -1.84 13.57 7.88
C ILE A 25 -0.71 14.46 7.37
N ILE A 26 -0.71 15.73 7.76
CA ILE A 26 0.36 16.68 7.40
C ILE A 26 1.70 16.28 8.03
N GLU A 27 1.72 15.77 9.26
CA GLU A 27 2.94 15.24 9.89
C GLU A 27 3.49 14.04 9.13
N ALA A 28 2.62 13.10 8.70
CA ALA A 28 3.02 11.97 7.86
C ALA A 28 3.57 12.43 6.51
N ALA A 29 2.93 13.40 5.85
CA ALA A 29 3.40 13.98 4.61
C ALA A 29 4.76 14.71 4.78
N ASN A 30 4.93 15.46 5.86
CA ASN A 30 6.19 16.10 6.20
C ASN A 30 7.30 15.10 6.52
N PHE A 31 6.98 13.95 7.10
CA PHE A 31 7.95 12.87 7.30
C PHE A 31 8.49 12.41 5.94
N ILE A 32 7.62 12.12 4.97
CA ILE A 32 8.02 11.72 3.61
C ILE A 32 8.80 12.83 2.91
N LYS A 33 8.37 14.09 3.00
CA LYS A 33 9.10 15.25 2.45
C LYS A 33 10.52 15.32 3.01
N ARG A 34 10.69 15.25 4.34
CA ARG A 34 12.02 15.32 4.99
C ARG A 34 12.92 14.14 4.59
N LEU A 35 12.35 12.93 4.50
CA LEU A 35 13.07 11.75 4.05
C LEU A 35 13.62 11.95 2.66
N ASN A 36 12.79 12.42 1.73
CA ASN A 36 13.14 12.56 0.32
C ASN A 36 13.93 13.83 -0.01
N SER A 37 13.86 14.87 0.82
CA SER A 37 14.76 16.04 0.70
C SER A 37 16.24 15.70 0.98
N ARG A 38 16.53 14.48 1.45
CA ARG A 38 17.87 13.95 1.73
C ARG A 38 18.10 12.61 1.06
N ALA A 39 17.41 12.35 -0.04
CA ALA A 39 17.46 11.07 -0.76
C ALA A 39 18.87 10.73 -1.26
N ASP A 40 19.72 11.73 -1.51
CA ASP A 40 21.15 11.61 -1.82
C ASP A 40 21.94 10.77 -0.81
N ARG A 41 21.50 10.72 0.44
CA ARG A 41 22.14 9.91 1.51
C ARG A 41 21.79 8.42 1.44
N PHE A 42 20.85 8.04 0.60
CA PHE A 42 20.31 6.67 0.53
C PHE A 42 20.69 5.93 -0.75
N GLN A 43 21.78 6.31 -1.41
CA GLN A 43 22.23 5.72 -2.69
C GLN A 43 22.45 4.20 -2.65
N THR A 44 22.71 3.65 -1.45
CA THR A 44 22.93 2.19 -1.25
C THR A 44 21.67 1.41 -0.95
N LEU A 45 20.51 2.08 -0.82
CA LEU A 45 19.26 1.37 -0.61
C LEU A 45 18.87 0.56 -1.86
N SER A 46 18.36 -0.64 -1.61
CA SER A 46 17.71 -1.45 -2.64
C SER A 46 16.34 -0.88 -3.02
N VAL A 47 15.72 -1.47 -4.02
CA VAL A 47 14.30 -1.23 -4.33
C VAL A 47 13.45 -1.71 -3.17
N ALA A 48 12.44 -0.94 -2.80
CA ALA A 48 11.47 -1.26 -1.76
C ALA A 48 10.72 -2.57 -2.06
N SER A 49 10.09 -3.17 -1.07
CA SER A 49 9.27 -4.36 -1.28
C SER A 49 8.20 -4.10 -2.35
N GLU A 50 8.18 -4.92 -3.40
CA GLU A 50 7.31 -4.74 -4.57
C GLU A 50 7.42 -3.36 -5.25
N GLY A 51 8.53 -2.65 -5.00
CA GLY A 51 8.83 -1.39 -5.68
C GLY A 51 9.09 -1.62 -7.16
N CYS A 52 8.57 -0.75 -8.00
CA CYS A 52 8.87 -0.71 -9.43
C CYS A 52 8.60 0.71 -9.96
N PHE A 53 9.08 1.00 -11.17
CA PHE A 53 9.16 2.38 -11.63
C PHE A 53 8.41 2.64 -12.94
N SER A 54 7.73 1.63 -13.50
CA SER A 54 6.93 1.80 -14.70
C SER A 54 5.47 1.38 -14.49
N VAL A 55 4.57 2.04 -15.23
CA VAL A 55 3.14 1.70 -15.22
C VAL A 55 2.93 0.24 -15.63
N LYS A 56 3.66 -0.23 -16.64
CA LYS A 56 3.62 -1.61 -17.10
C LYS A 56 4.02 -2.62 -16.02
N GLN A 57 5.03 -2.30 -15.22
CA GLN A 57 5.45 -3.17 -14.10
C GLN A 57 4.37 -3.24 -13.02
N HIS A 58 3.73 -2.11 -12.67
CA HIS A 58 2.58 -2.12 -11.76
C HIS A 58 1.44 -2.99 -12.30
N PHE A 59 1.14 -2.92 -13.58
CA PHE A 59 0.12 -3.75 -14.22
C PHE A 59 0.46 -5.24 -14.12
N LEU A 60 1.70 -5.62 -14.43
CA LEU A 60 2.15 -7.01 -14.32
C LEU A 60 2.04 -7.56 -12.90
N ILE A 61 2.34 -6.75 -11.88
CA ILE A 61 2.16 -7.16 -10.48
C ILE A 61 0.69 -7.49 -10.20
N ILE A 62 -0.25 -6.66 -10.66
CA ILE A 62 -1.68 -6.91 -10.47
C ILE A 62 -2.13 -8.17 -11.22
N GLU A 63 -1.74 -8.31 -12.49
CA GLU A 63 -2.10 -9.46 -13.32
C GLU A 63 -1.59 -10.78 -12.71
N ASN A 64 -0.35 -10.80 -12.25
CA ASN A 64 0.21 -11.96 -11.57
C ASN A 64 -0.56 -12.32 -10.29
N ARG A 65 -1.02 -11.33 -9.51
CA ARG A 65 -1.83 -11.57 -8.31
C ARG A 65 -3.20 -12.13 -8.66
N LEU A 66 -3.88 -11.54 -9.62
CA LEU A 66 -5.19 -12.01 -10.09
C LEU A 66 -5.09 -13.44 -10.64
N ASN A 67 -4.07 -13.71 -11.46
CA ASN A 67 -3.84 -15.04 -12.01
C ASN A 67 -3.58 -16.09 -10.91
N ARG A 68 -2.78 -15.76 -9.90
CA ARG A 68 -2.53 -16.66 -8.76
C ARG A 68 -3.78 -16.95 -7.94
N LEU A 69 -4.62 -15.95 -7.72
CA LEU A 69 -5.89 -16.11 -6.99
C LEU A 69 -6.91 -16.89 -7.84
N GLY A 70 -7.01 -16.61 -9.13
CA GLY A 70 -7.91 -17.30 -10.06
C GLY A 70 -7.53 -18.75 -10.36
N ALA A 71 -6.26 -19.14 -10.13
CA ALA A 71 -5.78 -20.50 -10.31
C ALA A 71 -6.03 -21.42 -9.10
N LEU A 72 -6.62 -20.91 -8.02
CA LEU A 72 -6.90 -21.73 -6.83
C LEU A 72 -8.03 -22.73 -7.12
N SER A 73 -7.89 -23.95 -6.57
CA SER A 73 -8.96 -24.96 -6.61
C SER A 73 -10.20 -24.47 -5.85
N VAL A 74 -11.36 -24.88 -6.34
CA VAL A 74 -12.65 -24.51 -5.75
C VAL A 74 -13.29 -25.76 -5.15
N GLU A 75 -13.05 -25.98 -3.85
CA GLU A 75 -13.51 -27.18 -3.14
C GLU A 75 -14.66 -26.88 -2.17
N SER A 76 -14.84 -25.60 -1.81
CA SER A 76 -15.85 -25.15 -0.84
C SER A 76 -16.69 -23.98 -1.36
N ASP A 77 -17.82 -23.71 -0.70
CA ASP A 77 -18.67 -22.53 -0.99
C ASP A 77 -17.93 -21.23 -0.78
N LEU A 78 -17.05 -21.17 0.20
CA LEU A 78 -16.24 -20.00 0.49
C LEU A 78 -15.26 -19.71 -0.66
N GLU A 79 -14.65 -20.74 -1.21
CA GLU A 79 -13.74 -20.62 -2.36
C GLU A 79 -14.48 -20.26 -3.65
N ARG A 80 -15.72 -20.74 -3.84
CA ARG A 80 -16.59 -20.28 -4.93
C ARG A 80 -16.90 -18.79 -4.82
N GLN A 81 -17.25 -18.30 -3.62
CA GLN A 81 -17.48 -16.88 -3.38
C GLN A 81 -16.22 -16.03 -3.65
N MET A 82 -15.07 -16.49 -3.18
CA MET A 82 -13.77 -15.84 -3.44
C MET A 82 -13.47 -15.79 -4.93
N ASN A 83 -13.63 -16.89 -5.66
CA ASN A 83 -13.34 -16.95 -7.10
C ASN A 83 -14.29 -16.05 -7.91
N SER A 84 -15.58 -16.01 -7.55
CA SER A 84 -16.56 -15.06 -8.13
C SER A 84 -16.11 -13.60 -7.90
N PHE A 85 -15.65 -13.28 -6.70
CA PHE A 85 -15.16 -11.94 -6.39
C PHE A 85 -13.86 -11.60 -7.13
N VAL A 86 -12.94 -12.56 -7.29
CA VAL A 86 -11.72 -12.37 -8.10
C VAL A 86 -12.08 -12.08 -9.57
N SER A 87 -13.12 -12.74 -10.11
CA SER A 87 -13.61 -12.48 -11.46
C SER A 87 -14.20 -11.06 -11.60
N GLU A 88 -14.92 -10.58 -10.59
CA GLU A 88 -15.43 -9.20 -10.52
C GLU A 88 -14.28 -8.19 -10.49
N ILE A 89 -13.27 -8.42 -9.64
CA ILE A 89 -12.05 -7.59 -9.59
C ILE A 89 -11.37 -7.58 -10.97
N GLY A 90 -11.23 -8.74 -11.62
CA GLY A 90 -10.62 -8.88 -12.94
C GLY A 90 -11.34 -8.07 -14.01
N SER A 91 -12.68 -8.07 -14.00
CA SER A 91 -13.49 -7.28 -14.92
C SER A 91 -13.30 -5.77 -14.70
N THR A 92 -13.20 -5.34 -13.43
CA THR A 92 -12.93 -3.95 -13.07
C THR A 92 -11.50 -3.56 -13.43
N TRP A 93 -10.55 -4.47 -13.24
CA TRP A 93 -9.15 -4.27 -13.62
C TRP A 93 -9.00 -4.01 -15.14
N GLY A 94 -9.71 -4.77 -15.99
CA GLY A 94 -9.71 -4.52 -17.42
C GLY A 94 -10.10 -3.08 -17.76
N LYS A 95 -11.18 -2.55 -17.18
CA LYS A 95 -11.63 -1.17 -17.38
C LYS A 95 -10.60 -0.13 -16.90
N ILE A 96 -10.01 -0.36 -15.71
CA ILE A 96 -8.96 0.54 -15.16
C ILE A 96 -7.76 0.58 -16.12
N LYS A 97 -7.32 -0.57 -16.63
CA LYS A 97 -6.22 -0.66 -17.58
C LYS A 97 -6.49 0.13 -18.86
N ASP A 98 -7.68 -0.03 -19.44
CA ASP A 98 -8.09 0.67 -20.64
C ASP A 98 -8.14 2.19 -20.40
N ASP A 99 -8.74 2.63 -19.29
CA ASP A 99 -8.82 4.04 -18.92
C ASP A 99 -7.44 4.69 -18.73
N ILE A 100 -6.51 3.97 -18.06
CA ILE A 100 -5.16 4.46 -17.88
C ILE A 100 -4.40 4.48 -19.21
N SER A 101 -4.55 3.47 -20.05
CA SER A 101 -3.91 3.43 -21.38
C SER A 101 -4.31 4.60 -22.26
N ILE A 102 -5.57 5.05 -22.17
CA ILE A 102 -6.07 6.24 -22.89
C ILE A 102 -5.46 7.52 -22.30
N LYS A 103 -5.35 7.61 -20.98
CA LYS A 103 -4.89 8.80 -20.27
C LYS A 103 -3.37 8.87 -20.08
N SER A 104 -2.65 7.79 -20.36
CA SER A 104 -1.22 7.67 -20.07
C SER A 104 -0.32 8.60 -20.90
N SER A 105 -0.87 9.32 -21.89
CA SER A 105 -0.13 10.37 -22.60
C SER A 105 0.25 11.57 -21.72
N SER A 106 -0.40 11.73 -20.55
CA SER A 106 -0.15 12.81 -19.60
C SER A 106 0.90 12.47 -18.53
N ILE A 107 1.26 11.20 -18.39
CA ILE A 107 2.26 10.76 -17.40
C ILE A 107 3.36 9.94 -18.07
N ARG A 108 4.55 9.94 -17.49
CA ARG A 108 5.62 9.09 -17.97
C ARG A 108 5.32 7.62 -17.70
N GLU A 109 5.56 6.77 -18.71
CA GLU A 109 5.48 5.32 -18.55
C GLU A 109 6.49 4.83 -17.51
N GLU A 110 7.73 5.33 -17.54
CA GLU A 110 8.80 4.97 -16.63
C GLU A 110 9.35 6.22 -15.93
N LEU A 111 9.54 6.13 -14.62
CA LEU A 111 10.11 7.19 -13.80
C LEU A 111 11.62 7.31 -14.02
N ASN A 112 12.10 8.52 -14.20
CA ASN A 112 13.53 8.81 -14.08
C ASN A 112 14.01 8.59 -12.64
N ASP A 113 15.31 8.41 -12.45
CA ASP A 113 15.90 8.21 -11.13
C ASP A 113 15.60 9.38 -10.18
N ASP A 114 15.61 10.62 -10.67
CA ASP A 114 15.30 11.82 -9.89
C ASP A 114 13.83 11.94 -9.44
N ASP A 115 12.94 11.17 -10.06
CA ASP A 115 11.50 11.16 -9.76
C ASP A 115 11.10 10.00 -8.82
N ARG A 116 12.03 9.10 -8.51
CA ARG A 116 11.83 8.03 -7.54
C ARG A 116 11.87 8.59 -6.13
N CYS A 117 11.20 7.90 -5.21
CA CYS A 117 11.24 8.26 -3.80
C CYS A 117 11.85 7.15 -2.94
N VAL A 118 12.41 7.52 -1.81
CA VAL A 118 12.64 6.59 -0.70
C VAL A 118 11.31 6.41 0.02
N SER A 119 10.83 5.18 0.04
CA SER A 119 9.57 4.79 0.67
C SER A 119 9.82 3.89 1.86
N PRO A 120 9.08 4.05 2.97
CA PRO A 120 9.02 3.06 4.05
C PRO A 120 8.41 1.72 3.61
N SER A 121 7.75 1.66 2.46
CA SER A 121 7.02 0.56 1.84
C SER A 121 5.73 0.17 2.58
N ASP A 122 5.78 -0.28 3.83
CA ASP A 122 4.60 -0.54 4.67
C ASP A 122 4.25 0.70 5.50
N PHE A 123 4.04 1.81 4.79
CA PHE A 123 3.84 3.12 5.38
C PHE A 123 2.39 3.38 5.76
N GLY A 124 2.16 3.71 7.04
CA GLY A 124 0.83 4.04 7.55
C GLY A 124 0.81 4.18 9.07
N PHE A 125 -0.31 4.65 9.61
CA PHE A 125 -0.46 4.86 11.06
C PHE A 125 -0.47 3.56 11.88
N HIS A 126 -0.67 2.40 11.24
CA HIS A 126 -0.53 1.10 11.90
C HIS A 126 0.94 0.82 12.31
N ASN A 127 1.89 1.43 11.62
CA ASN A 127 3.32 1.41 11.92
C ASN A 127 3.78 2.77 12.48
N ALA A 128 2.97 3.36 13.36
CA ALA A 128 3.27 4.62 14.03
C ALA A 128 2.90 4.57 15.51
N LEU A 129 3.61 5.38 16.30
CA LEU A 129 3.34 5.64 17.70
C LEU A 129 3.07 7.12 17.91
N LEU A 130 1.98 7.43 18.61
CA LEU A 130 1.71 8.77 19.12
C LEU A 130 2.43 8.92 20.46
N LYS A 131 3.41 9.82 20.50
CA LYS A 131 4.16 10.15 21.72
C LYS A 131 3.33 10.99 22.68
N ASN A 132 3.74 11.04 23.94
CA ASN A 132 3.11 11.91 24.96
C ASN A 132 3.23 13.41 24.61
N SER A 133 4.21 13.80 23.79
CA SER A 133 4.34 15.16 23.25
C SER A 133 3.30 15.51 22.16
N GLY A 134 2.55 14.52 21.65
CA GLY A 134 1.65 14.66 20.52
C GLY A 134 2.31 14.39 19.16
N ASP A 135 3.63 14.21 19.11
CA ASP A 135 4.35 13.90 17.88
C ASP A 135 4.12 12.45 17.43
N ILE A 136 4.12 12.23 16.11
CA ILE A 136 4.05 10.89 15.52
C ILE A 136 5.45 10.37 15.22
N CYS A 137 5.74 9.16 15.69
CA CYS A 137 6.96 8.43 15.37
C CYS A 137 6.63 7.22 14.51
N PHE A 138 7.09 7.20 13.26
CA PHE A 138 6.97 6.05 12.37
C PHE A 138 8.05 5.01 12.69
N ILE A 139 7.69 3.74 12.58
CA ILE A 139 8.53 2.58 12.91
C ILE A 139 8.39 1.52 11.80
N ASP A 140 9.17 0.44 11.88
CA ASP A 140 9.08 -0.74 11.00
C ASP A 140 9.43 -0.45 9.53
N PHE A 141 10.72 -0.15 9.29
CA PHE A 141 11.25 0.20 7.98
C PHE A 141 11.97 -0.97 7.28
N GLU A 142 11.68 -2.22 7.65
CA GLU A 142 12.41 -3.39 7.13
C GLU A 142 12.22 -3.59 5.61
N TYR A 143 11.14 -3.07 5.04
CA TYR A 143 10.82 -3.14 3.61
C TYR A 143 11.14 -1.88 2.83
N SER A 144 11.75 -0.89 3.50
CA SER A 144 12.04 0.42 2.91
C SER A 144 13.03 0.35 1.76
N GLY A 145 12.90 1.26 0.83
CA GLY A 145 13.80 1.36 -0.33
C GLY A 145 13.30 2.34 -1.38
N TRP A 146 13.91 2.31 -2.55
CA TRP A 146 13.49 3.10 -3.70
C TRP A 146 12.16 2.61 -4.27
N ASP A 147 11.23 3.53 -4.52
CA ASP A 147 9.86 3.21 -4.93
C ASP A 147 9.27 4.29 -5.85
N ASP A 148 8.12 3.98 -6.46
CA ASP A 148 7.28 4.94 -7.15
C ASP A 148 6.50 5.78 -6.11
N PRO A 149 6.59 7.13 -6.15
CA PRO A 149 5.80 7.99 -5.27
C PRO A 149 4.30 7.69 -5.32
N ALA A 150 3.76 7.32 -6.49
CA ALA A 150 2.35 6.96 -6.63
C ALA A 150 1.99 5.71 -5.82
N LYS A 151 2.89 4.71 -5.77
CA LYS A 151 2.72 3.51 -4.93
C LYS A 151 2.78 3.88 -3.45
N MET A 152 3.81 4.61 -3.03
CA MET A 152 4.00 5.01 -1.63
C MET A 152 2.78 5.79 -1.10
N ILE A 153 2.29 6.78 -1.87
CA ILE A 153 1.09 7.57 -1.53
C ILE A 153 -0.14 6.67 -1.45
N SER A 154 -0.34 5.83 -2.46
CA SER A 154 -1.52 4.95 -2.52
C SER A 154 -1.52 3.93 -1.38
N ASP A 155 -0.39 3.31 -1.06
CA ASP A 155 -0.28 2.35 0.03
C ASP A 155 -0.60 3.01 1.39
N PHE A 156 -0.22 4.27 1.62
CA PHE A 156 -0.57 5.03 2.82
C PHE A 156 -2.08 5.20 3.01
N PHE A 157 -2.83 5.46 1.93
CA PHE A 157 -4.29 5.65 2.00
C PHE A 157 -5.07 4.34 1.97
N LEU A 158 -4.55 3.33 1.28
CA LEU A 158 -5.29 2.09 0.97
C LEU A 158 -5.04 0.96 1.98
N GLN A 159 -4.03 1.06 2.85
CA GLN A 159 -3.78 0.06 3.87
C GLN A 159 -5.01 -0.06 4.81
N PRO A 160 -5.49 -1.29 5.09
CA PRO A 160 -6.78 -1.47 5.74
C PRO A 160 -6.73 -1.52 7.27
N ALA A 161 -5.56 -1.38 7.88
CA ALA A 161 -5.40 -1.51 9.34
C ALA A 161 -5.88 -0.24 10.06
N ILE A 162 -5.42 0.92 9.61
CA ILE A 162 -5.87 2.24 10.10
C ILE A 162 -6.18 3.10 8.86
N PRO A 163 -7.37 2.99 8.27
CA PRO A 163 -7.71 3.65 7.01
C PRO A 163 -7.62 5.18 7.13
N VAL A 164 -6.96 5.80 6.16
CA VAL A 164 -6.85 7.26 6.06
C VAL A 164 -7.99 7.79 5.19
N PRO A 165 -8.77 8.79 5.67
CA PRO A 165 -9.86 9.36 4.86
C PRO A 165 -9.34 10.03 3.58
N PHE A 166 -9.90 9.65 2.43
CA PHE A 166 -9.47 10.13 1.10
C PHE A 166 -9.58 11.65 0.93
N LYS A 167 -10.43 12.33 1.69
CA LYS A 167 -10.53 13.79 1.68
C LYS A 167 -9.20 14.52 1.96
N TYR A 168 -8.22 13.83 2.52
CA TYR A 168 -6.88 14.36 2.81
C TYR A 168 -5.85 14.02 1.73
N PHE A 169 -6.26 13.38 0.63
CA PHE A 169 -5.34 12.89 -0.40
C PHE A 169 -4.54 14.03 -1.03
N ASP A 170 -5.21 15.08 -1.47
CA ASP A 170 -4.56 16.22 -2.13
C ASP A 170 -3.64 16.99 -1.20
N ASP A 171 -4.03 17.18 0.06
CA ASP A 171 -3.18 17.79 1.08
C ASP A 171 -1.90 16.98 1.30
N PHE A 172 -2.04 15.65 1.44
CA PHE A 172 -0.91 14.75 1.60
C PHE A 172 0.02 14.76 0.39
N VAL A 173 -0.54 14.62 -0.82
CA VAL A 173 0.21 14.66 -2.09
C VAL A 173 0.97 15.97 -2.22
N SER A 174 0.30 17.10 -1.97
CA SER A 174 0.90 18.42 -2.08
C SER A 174 2.10 18.59 -1.17
N VAL A 175 2.04 18.12 0.07
CA VAL A 175 3.12 18.27 1.05
C VAL A 175 4.21 17.21 0.85
N SER A 176 3.83 15.94 0.66
CA SER A 176 4.79 14.84 0.56
C SER A 176 5.69 14.92 -0.66
N LEU A 177 5.22 15.48 -1.78
CA LEU A 177 5.97 15.62 -3.03
C LEU A 177 6.72 16.96 -3.15
N ASP A 178 6.70 17.81 -2.14
CA ASP A 178 7.32 19.15 -2.19
C ASP A 178 8.86 19.13 -2.27
N TYR A 179 9.47 17.98 -2.20
CA TYR A 179 10.91 17.77 -2.46
C TYR A 179 11.25 17.71 -3.96
N SER A 180 10.27 17.36 -4.82
CA SER A 180 10.49 17.13 -6.24
C SER A 180 10.23 18.39 -7.08
N LYS A 181 11.08 18.59 -8.09
CA LYS A 181 10.89 19.62 -9.14
C LYS A 181 9.71 19.26 -10.07
N ASN A 182 9.41 17.95 -10.20
CA ASN A 182 8.35 17.42 -11.06
C ASN A 182 7.06 17.12 -10.26
N LYS A 183 6.83 17.83 -9.16
CA LYS A 183 5.71 17.64 -8.21
C LYS A 183 4.36 17.50 -8.90
N ALA A 184 4.06 18.36 -9.91
CA ALA A 184 2.77 18.33 -10.61
C ALA A 184 2.58 17.01 -11.40
N GLU A 185 3.60 16.55 -12.13
CA GLU A 185 3.55 15.30 -12.89
C GLU A 185 3.42 14.09 -11.94
N LEU A 186 4.16 14.09 -10.83
CA LEU A 186 4.08 13.02 -9.82
C LEU A 186 2.72 13.00 -9.10
N ALA A 187 2.12 14.15 -8.86
CA ALA A 187 0.77 14.25 -8.31
C ALA A 187 -0.27 13.66 -9.28
N GLU A 188 -0.21 14.04 -10.56
CA GLU A 188 -1.08 13.45 -11.59
C GLU A 188 -0.90 11.94 -11.70
N ARG A 189 0.36 11.45 -11.65
CA ARG A 189 0.67 10.01 -11.62
C ARG A 189 0.05 9.32 -10.40
N ALA A 190 0.11 9.93 -9.21
CA ALA A 190 -0.49 9.37 -8.00
C ALA A 190 -2.02 9.25 -8.13
N HIS A 191 -2.69 10.27 -8.67
CA HIS A 191 -4.13 10.22 -8.94
C HIS A 191 -4.49 9.16 -9.96
N LEU A 192 -3.77 9.10 -11.07
CA LEU A 192 -4.06 8.18 -12.18
C LEU A 192 -3.86 6.71 -11.77
N LEU A 193 -2.82 6.42 -10.98
CA LEU A 193 -2.49 5.05 -10.57
C LEU A 193 -3.20 4.61 -9.29
N PHE A 194 -3.87 5.50 -8.55
CA PHE A 194 -4.57 5.15 -7.31
C PHE A 194 -5.55 3.97 -7.46
N PRO A 195 -6.38 3.88 -8.51
CA PRO A 195 -7.24 2.72 -8.73
C PRO A 195 -6.48 1.40 -8.94
N VAL A 196 -5.27 1.44 -9.53
CA VAL A 196 -4.39 0.26 -9.71
C VAL A 196 -4.03 -0.32 -8.34
N PHE A 197 -3.59 0.55 -7.43
CA PHE A 197 -3.21 0.13 -6.08
C PHE A 197 -4.41 -0.30 -5.23
N LYS A 198 -5.60 0.23 -5.50
CA LYS A 198 -6.83 -0.28 -4.87
C LYS A 198 -7.08 -1.75 -5.24
N ILE A 199 -6.91 -2.13 -6.51
CA ILE A 199 -6.96 -3.53 -6.96
C ILE A 199 -5.87 -4.37 -6.28
N LYS A 200 -4.63 -3.85 -6.22
CA LYS A 200 -3.53 -4.51 -5.49
C LYS A 200 -3.92 -4.85 -4.05
N TRP A 201 -4.48 -3.89 -3.31
CA TRP A 201 -4.87 -4.11 -1.91
C TRP A 201 -6.02 -5.10 -1.76
N CYS A 202 -6.99 -5.14 -2.69
CA CYS A 202 -7.99 -6.20 -2.74
C CYS A 202 -7.33 -7.58 -2.87
N CYS A 203 -6.37 -7.74 -3.78
CA CYS A 203 -5.63 -8.99 -3.94
C CYS A 203 -4.81 -9.35 -2.67
N LEU A 204 -4.19 -8.35 -2.02
CA LEU A 204 -3.43 -8.57 -0.78
C LEU A 204 -4.30 -9.10 0.36
N MET A 205 -5.51 -8.58 0.51
CA MET A 205 -6.47 -9.08 1.51
C MET A 205 -6.87 -10.53 1.25
N LEU A 206 -6.91 -10.96 -0.02
CA LEU A 206 -7.22 -12.32 -0.43
C LEU A 206 -6.02 -13.29 -0.31
N ASN A 207 -4.83 -12.83 0.06
CA ASN A 207 -3.66 -13.70 0.26
C ASN A 207 -3.89 -14.81 1.29
N GLU A 208 -4.91 -14.67 2.17
CA GLU A 208 -5.29 -15.72 3.12
C GLU A 208 -5.72 -17.04 2.43
N PHE A 209 -6.18 -16.95 1.18
CA PHE A 209 -6.54 -18.10 0.36
C PHE A 209 -5.31 -18.79 -0.27
N LEU A 210 -4.16 -18.11 -0.32
CA LEU A 210 -2.92 -18.66 -0.87
C LEU A 210 -2.22 -19.57 0.15
N PRO A 211 -1.82 -20.79 -0.22
CA PRO A 211 -1.25 -21.79 0.71
C PRO A 211 -0.05 -21.29 1.51
N ASP A 212 0.87 -20.55 0.86
CA ASP A 212 2.09 -20.07 1.52
C ASP A 212 1.79 -18.98 2.56
N SER A 213 0.84 -18.10 2.26
CA SER A 213 0.42 -17.03 3.18
C SER A 213 -0.35 -17.59 4.37
N ALA A 214 -1.23 -18.58 4.14
CA ALA A 214 -1.97 -19.26 5.18
C ALA A 214 -1.03 -19.94 6.19
N LYS A 215 0.02 -20.64 5.72
CA LYS A 215 1.03 -21.29 6.59
C LYS A 215 1.76 -20.29 7.48
N ARG A 216 2.21 -19.13 6.93
CA ARG A 216 2.91 -18.09 7.70
C ARG A 216 2.02 -17.52 8.81
N ARG A 217 0.76 -17.23 8.49
CA ARG A 217 -0.19 -16.66 9.46
C ARG A 217 -0.64 -17.67 10.52
N GLN A 218 -0.76 -18.93 10.16
CA GLN A 218 -1.05 -19.99 11.13
C GLN A 218 0.09 -20.16 12.13
N PHE A 219 1.33 -20.00 11.70
CA PHE A 219 2.49 -19.98 12.60
C PHE A 219 2.43 -18.76 13.56
N ALA A 220 2.07 -17.57 13.06
CA ALA A 220 1.98 -16.35 13.87
C ALA A 220 0.77 -16.32 14.82
N SER A 221 -0.31 -17.04 14.50
CA SER A 221 -1.56 -17.06 15.28
C SER A 221 -2.19 -18.46 15.23
N PRO A 222 -1.63 -19.45 15.96
CA PRO A 222 -2.03 -20.85 15.83
C PRO A 222 -3.44 -21.17 16.35
N THR A 223 -4.01 -20.31 17.19
CA THR A 223 -5.32 -20.52 17.82
C THR A 223 -6.50 -20.00 16.97
N PHE A 224 -6.25 -19.28 15.88
CA PHE A 224 -7.32 -18.72 15.08
C PHE A 224 -7.71 -19.67 13.95
N ASP A 225 -9.02 -19.98 13.82
CA ASP A 225 -9.57 -20.87 12.81
C ASP A 225 -9.27 -20.33 11.38
N PRO A 226 -8.58 -21.10 10.51
CA PRO A 226 -8.21 -20.68 9.17
C PRO A 226 -9.43 -20.34 8.29
N GLU A 227 -10.52 -21.08 8.39
CA GLU A 227 -11.72 -20.82 7.59
C GLU A 227 -12.40 -19.52 8.02
N GLN A 228 -12.53 -19.28 9.32
CA GLN A 228 -13.06 -18.04 9.83
C GLN A 228 -12.22 -16.83 9.38
N ARG A 229 -10.89 -16.99 9.35
CA ARG A 229 -9.96 -15.97 8.87
C ARG A 229 -10.19 -15.67 7.38
N LYS A 230 -10.29 -16.68 6.53
CA LYS A 230 -10.62 -16.54 5.11
C LYS A 230 -11.97 -15.78 4.92
N ARG A 231 -13.01 -16.15 5.68
CA ARG A 231 -14.33 -15.48 5.62
C ARG A 231 -14.23 -13.99 5.97
N LEU A 232 -13.52 -13.67 7.05
CA LEU A 232 -13.33 -12.29 7.48
C LEU A 232 -12.57 -11.47 6.45
N GLN A 233 -11.50 -12.03 5.87
CA GLN A 233 -10.70 -11.34 4.86
C GLN A 233 -11.46 -11.16 3.55
N LEU A 234 -12.22 -12.14 3.11
CA LEU A 234 -13.09 -12.01 1.93
C LEU A 234 -14.11 -10.88 2.12
N LYS A 235 -14.83 -10.88 3.25
CA LYS A 235 -15.79 -9.82 3.56
C LYS A 235 -15.13 -8.43 3.60
N LYS A 236 -13.95 -8.34 4.22
CA LYS A 236 -13.19 -7.09 4.29
C LYS A 236 -12.76 -6.61 2.91
N ALA A 237 -12.27 -7.51 2.04
CA ALA A 237 -11.88 -7.18 0.68
C ALA A 237 -13.07 -6.72 -0.17
N GLN A 238 -14.24 -7.36 -0.05
CA GLN A 238 -15.46 -6.95 -0.74
C GLN A 238 -15.92 -5.56 -0.29
N GLN A 239 -15.96 -5.30 1.03
CA GLN A 239 -16.33 -4.00 1.58
C GLN A 239 -15.37 -2.90 1.10
N PHE A 240 -14.07 -3.19 1.08
CA PHE A 240 -13.05 -2.27 0.61
C PHE A 240 -13.19 -1.99 -0.89
N PHE A 241 -13.40 -3.01 -1.71
CA PHE A 241 -13.59 -2.89 -3.16
C PHE A 241 -14.79 -2.01 -3.51
N HIS A 242 -15.95 -2.26 -2.86
CA HIS A 242 -17.19 -1.52 -3.11
C HIS A 242 -17.28 -0.17 -2.39
N SER A 243 -16.30 0.16 -1.52
CA SER A 243 -16.29 1.45 -0.85
C SER A 243 -16.10 2.59 -1.86
N ARG A 244 -17.02 3.57 -1.84
CA ARG A 244 -16.89 4.81 -2.64
C ARG A 244 -15.89 5.82 -2.04
N LYS A 245 -15.28 5.48 -0.88
CA LYS A 245 -14.47 6.40 -0.08
C LYS A 245 -12.96 6.21 -0.27
N ALA A 246 -12.57 5.50 -1.32
CA ALA A 246 -11.16 5.37 -1.70
C ALA A 246 -11.04 5.54 -3.22
#